data_c1d34d479de872e7acddfe5d45fdd6dd
#
_entry.id   c1d34d479de872e7acddfe5d45fdd6dd
#
_cell.length_a   1.000
_cell.length_b   1.000
_cell.length_c   1.000
_cell.angle_alpha   90.00
_cell.angle_beta   90.00
_cell.angle_gamma   90.00
#
_symmetry.space_group_name_H-M   'P 1'
#
loop_
_entity.id
_entity.type
_entity.pdbx_description
1 polymer ?
#
loop_
_entity_poly.entity_id
_entity_poly.type
_entity_poly.pdbx_seq_one_letter_code
_entity_poly.pdbx_strand_id
1 'polypeptide(L)'
;MNPVQDKPTLFVVHCIDTEGPLSESLEATFERLENSLDIRLKPGRETLRRIQSGELNLGDKTEGARAVCAPHNLEYNDSWPKVDSMLDEMLSLEYRQRFPDSEGHGCIFNWFAMDHVGFDENPRLRDVGYLNIFDHYREKMQETGANGDELHFHLHPASTYRQGHISATSYLRSPHLLEGLARRIVDRTWFPSCFRAGFYTERPDSHWFLEQWFPFDFSNNATSESATESMQQDIGGGRFGDWRRAPDDWSHYHPSHDDYQIPGNCRRTIFRALTVGTRMRLLKQSDVDAAFARASAGKPTALGFSDHDFRDMRKDVEAVYSMVRRSAEKFPNVRWVHSGARDAARRVLDLSLIHI
;
A
#
# COMPACT_ATOMS: atom_id res chain seq x y z
N MET A 1 -29.70 32.65 -11.83
CA MET A 1 -29.17 31.69 -10.86
C MET A 1 -27.73 31.47 -11.23
N ASN A 2 -26.77 31.93 -10.44
CA ASN A 2 -25.38 31.59 -10.66
C ASN A 2 -25.25 30.05 -10.51
N PRO A 3 -24.59 29.35 -11.42
CA PRO A 3 -24.30 27.95 -11.23
C PRO A 3 -23.52 27.84 -9.91
N VAL A 4 -24.01 27.00 -9.00
CA VAL A 4 -23.26 26.62 -7.82
C VAL A 4 -21.98 26.00 -8.35
N GLN A 5 -20.90 26.78 -8.27
CA GLN A 5 -19.59 26.32 -8.72
C GLN A 5 -19.24 25.15 -7.79
N ASP A 6 -19.22 23.93 -8.31
CA ASP A 6 -18.86 22.75 -7.54
C ASP A 6 -17.51 22.99 -6.89
N LYS A 7 -17.46 22.86 -5.57
CA LYS A 7 -16.19 23.06 -4.84
C LYS A 7 -15.15 22.08 -5.36
N PRO A 8 -13.90 22.53 -5.53
CA PRO A 8 -12.80 21.64 -5.85
C PRO A 8 -12.77 20.45 -4.90
N THR A 9 -12.68 19.24 -5.44
CA THR A 9 -12.81 18.01 -4.63
C THR A 9 -11.48 17.27 -4.57
N LEU A 10 -11.11 16.86 -3.36
CA LEU A 10 -10.01 15.95 -3.06
C LEU A 10 -10.60 14.58 -2.66
N PHE A 11 -10.16 13.52 -3.32
CA PHE A 11 -10.54 12.15 -2.99
C PHE A 11 -9.46 11.54 -2.11
N VAL A 12 -9.81 11.14 -0.88
CA VAL A 12 -8.91 10.47 0.05
C VAL A 12 -9.09 8.97 -0.11
N VAL A 13 -8.02 8.29 -0.52
CA VAL A 13 -8.01 6.87 -0.86
C VAL A 13 -7.09 6.11 0.08
N HIS A 14 -7.67 5.36 1.02
CA HIS A 14 -6.90 4.46 1.89
C HIS A 14 -6.69 3.12 1.18
N CYS A 15 -5.49 2.89 0.68
CA CYS A 15 -5.08 1.64 0.06
C CYS A 15 -4.50 0.70 1.13
N ILE A 16 -5.02 -0.50 1.28
CA ILE A 16 -4.52 -1.46 2.26
C ILE A 16 -3.98 -2.67 1.52
N ASP A 17 -2.66 -2.85 1.60
CA ASP A 17 -2.02 -4.05 1.10
C ASP A 17 -2.41 -5.20 2.02
N THR A 18 -3.34 -6.03 1.52
CA THR A 18 -4.09 -7.01 2.30
C THR A 18 -3.46 -8.37 2.11
N GLU A 19 -2.62 -8.72 3.06
CA GLU A 19 -1.74 -9.87 3.01
C GLU A 19 -2.09 -10.95 4.06
N GLY A 20 -3.09 -10.68 4.92
CA GLY A 20 -3.48 -11.55 6.02
C GLY A 20 -2.44 -11.65 7.13
N PRO A 21 -2.54 -12.66 8.00
CA PRO A 21 -1.66 -12.83 9.14
C PRO A 21 -0.19 -12.97 8.73
N LEU A 22 0.69 -12.35 9.52
CA LEU A 22 2.14 -12.48 9.37
C LEU A 22 2.77 -12.75 10.72
N SER A 23 3.55 -13.82 10.82
CA SER A 23 4.38 -14.13 11.98
C SER A 23 5.85 -14.03 11.58
N GLU A 24 6.64 -13.28 12.33
CA GLU A 24 8.07 -13.14 12.08
C GLU A 24 8.89 -13.94 13.10
N SER A 25 9.63 -14.93 12.62
CA SER A 25 10.54 -15.69 13.47
C SER A 25 11.76 -14.86 13.87
N LEU A 26 12.48 -15.32 14.90
CA LEU A 26 13.77 -14.72 15.26
C LEU A 26 14.76 -14.76 14.10
N GLU A 27 14.79 -15.87 13.39
CA GLU A 27 15.65 -16.07 12.21
C GLU A 27 15.36 -15.01 11.15
N ALA A 28 14.09 -14.77 10.83
CA ALA A 28 13.68 -13.75 9.85
C ALA A 28 14.06 -12.33 10.30
N THR A 29 14.01 -12.03 11.60
CA THR A 29 14.46 -10.74 12.13
C THR A 29 15.97 -10.55 11.95
N PHE A 30 16.76 -11.59 12.25
CA PHE A 30 18.21 -11.52 12.11
C PHE A 30 18.68 -11.55 10.65
N GLU A 31 17.99 -12.28 9.78
CA GLU A 31 18.19 -12.19 8.32
C GLU A 31 17.95 -10.77 7.81
N ARG A 32 16.95 -10.08 8.33
CA ARG A 32 16.71 -8.67 7.99
C ARG A 32 17.84 -7.76 8.43
N LEU A 33 18.42 -7.98 9.64
CA LEU A 33 19.61 -7.24 10.08
C LEU A 33 20.79 -7.47 9.13
N GLU A 34 20.99 -8.69 8.68
CA GLU A 34 22.01 -9.01 7.67
C GLU A 34 21.74 -8.30 6.35
N ASN A 35 20.53 -8.43 5.82
CA ASN A 35 20.17 -7.87 4.51
C ASN A 35 20.15 -6.33 4.49
N SER A 36 19.73 -5.68 5.59
CA SER A 36 19.57 -4.22 5.61
C SER A 36 20.79 -3.49 6.11
N LEU A 37 21.60 -4.12 6.97
CA LEU A 37 22.70 -3.46 7.68
C LEU A 37 24.00 -4.24 7.61
N ASP A 38 24.05 -5.39 6.92
CA ASP A 38 25.17 -6.32 6.91
C ASP A 38 25.66 -6.65 8.34
N ILE A 39 24.71 -6.97 9.23
CA ILE A 39 24.94 -7.38 10.62
C ILE A 39 24.64 -8.88 10.73
N ARG A 40 25.68 -9.67 10.93
CA ARG A 40 25.61 -11.12 11.08
C ARG A 40 25.73 -11.51 12.55
N LEU A 41 24.61 -11.89 13.14
CA LEU A 41 24.53 -12.33 14.52
C LEU A 41 23.76 -13.65 14.60
N LYS A 42 24.11 -14.48 15.58
CA LYS A 42 23.33 -15.69 15.85
C LYS A 42 21.93 -15.30 16.36
N PRO A 43 20.86 -15.77 15.73
CA PRO A 43 19.50 -15.55 16.21
C PRO A 43 19.30 -16.01 17.65
N GLY A 44 18.67 -15.17 18.47
CA GLY A 44 18.41 -15.49 19.87
C GLY A 44 17.65 -14.36 20.57
N ARG A 45 16.73 -14.74 21.48
CA ARG A 45 15.92 -13.76 22.24
C ARG A 45 16.76 -12.81 23.06
N GLU A 46 17.82 -13.30 23.68
CA GLU A 46 18.73 -12.47 24.48
C GLU A 46 19.54 -11.52 23.60
N THR A 47 20.00 -11.97 22.42
CA THR A 47 20.67 -11.09 21.45
C THR A 47 19.73 -10.00 20.98
N LEU A 48 18.47 -10.33 20.66
CA LEU A 48 17.44 -9.36 20.27
C LEU A 48 17.20 -8.34 21.39
N ARG A 49 17.02 -8.80 22.64
CA ARG A 49 16.84 -7.91 23.80
C ARG A 49 18.00 -6.90 23.93
N ARG A 50 19.24 -7.39 23.81
CA ARG A 50 20.43 -6.55 23.90
C ARG A 50 20.57 -5.54 22.77
N ILE A 51 20.10 -5.87 21.56
CA ILE A 51 19.99 -4.91 20.46
C ILE A 51 18.94 -3.84 20.81
N GLN A 52 17.76 -4.25 21.24
CA GLN A 52 16.65 -3.35 21.58
C GLN A 52 17.00 -2.38 22.71
N SER A 53 17.73 -2.85 23.73
CA SER A 53 18.19 -2.02 24.86
C SER A 53 19.40 -1.14 24.53
N GLY A 54 20.08 -1.39 23.41
CA GLY A 54 21.33 -0.71 23.07
C GLY A 54 22.56 -1.23 23.84
N GLU A 55 22.42 -2.34 24.58
CA GLU A 55 23.54 -2.97 25.28
C GLU A 55 24.57 -3.59 24.32
N LEU A 56 24.14 -3.95 23.11
CA LEU A 56 25.03 -4.53 22.12
C LEU A 56 25.61 -3.41 21.23
N ASN A 57 26.90 -3.16 21.41
CA ASN A 57 27.60 -2.18 20.58
C ASN A 57 27.92 -2.77 19.21
N LEU A 58 27.34 -2.19 18.16
CA LEU A 58 27.52 -2.56 16.75
C LEU A 58 28.20 -1.43 15.96
N GLY A 59 28.91 -0.54 16.65
CA GLY A 59 29.56 0.62 16.05
C GLY A 59 28.52 1.63 15.51
N ASP A 60 28.75 2.13 14.33
CA ASP A 60 27.88 3.06 13.60
C ASP A 60 26.51 2.47 13.25
N LYS A 61 26.40 1.14 13.23
CA LYS A 61 25.17 0.40 12.93
C LYS A 61 24.24 0.22 14.15
N THR A 62 24.65 0.61 15.34
CA THR A 62 23.90 0.34 16.59
C THR A 62 22.48 0.93 16.54
N GLU A 63 22.33 2.19 16.17
CA GLU A 63 21.02 2.84 16.12
C GLU A 63 20.15 2.28 14.99
N GLY A 64 20.75 1.96 13.84
CA GLY A 64 20.04 1.28 12.75
C GLY A 64 19.50 -0.09 13.18
N ALA A 65 20.32 -0.89 13.88
CA ALA A 65 19.91 -2.18 14.41
C ALA A 65 18.80 -2.06 15.46
N ARG A 66 18.87 -1.08 16.36
CA ARG A 66 17.80 -0.79 17.32
C ARG A 66 16.50 -0.42 16.63
N ALA A 67 16.56 0.43 15.60
CA ALA A 67 15.39 0.83 14.83
C ALA A 67 14.74 -0.37 14.11
N VAL A 68 15.52 -1.21 13.44
CA VAL A 68 15.05 -2.43 12.78
C VAL A 68 14.38 -3.40 13.76
N CYS A 69 14.97 -3.55 14.96
CA CYS A 69 14.52 -4.48 15.99
C CYS A 69 13.58 -3.85 17.03
N ALA A 70 13.15 -2.61 16.85
CA ALA A 70 12.26 -1.95 17.80
C ALA A 70 10.99 -2.79 18.03
N PRO A 71 10.50 -2.94 19.28
CA PRO A 71 9.34 -3.78 19.57
C PRO A 71 8.14 -3.49 18.67
N HIS A 72 7.79 -2.22 18.48
CA HIS A 72 6.66 -1.82 17.63
C HIS A 72 6.83 -2.21 16.16
N ASN A 73 8.06 -2.44 15.68
CA ASN A 73 8.34 -2.94 14.34
C ASN A 73 8.23 -4.47 14.23
N LEU A 74 8.14 -5.16 15.35
CA LEU A 74 8.02 -6.62 15.45
C LEU A 74 6.63 -7.06 15.95
N GLU A 75 5.74 -6.11 16.22
CA GLU A 75 4.36 -6.39 16.56
C GLU A 75 3.56 -6.61 15.27
N TYR A 76 3.05 -7.83 15.13
CA TYR A 76 2.27 -8.25 13.97
C TYR A 76 0.92 -8.84 14.39
N ASN A 77 -0.07 -8.69 13.53
CA ASN A 77 -1.27 -9.52 13.53
C ASN A 77 -0.87 -10.90 12.97
N ASP A 78 -0.40 -11.79 13.85
CA ASP A 78 0.21 -13.07 13.50
C ASP A 78 -0.80 -14.21 13.35
N SER A 79 -2.08 -13.91 13.44
CA SER A 79 -3.17 -14.88 13.33
C SER A 79 -4.46 -14.21 12.87
N TRP A 80 -5.33 -14.95 12.22
CA TRP A 80 -6.64 -14.47 11.79
C TRP A 80 -7.46 -13.86 12.94
N PRO A 81 -7.53 -14.44 14.15
CA PRO A 81 -8.24 -13.77 15.25
C PRO A 81 -7.73 -12.37 15.60
N LYS A 82 -6.44 -12.09 15.42
CA LYS A 82 -5.91 -10.72 15.64
C LYS A 82 -6.26 -9.78 14.49
N VAL A 83 -6.16 -10.26 13.25
CA VAL A 83 -6.62 -9.50 12.08
C VAL A 83 -8.10 -9.19 12.21
N ASP A 84 -8.93 -10.20 12.51
CA ASP A 84 -10.38 -10.04 12.68
C ASP A 84 -10.75 -9.08 13.79
N SER A 85 -10.08 -9.16 14.94
CA SER A 85 -10.31 -8.22 16.05
C SER A 85 -10.08 -6.76 15.65
N MET A 86 -9.09 -6.49 14.82
CA MET A 86 -8.86 -5.17 14.26
C MET A 86 -9.94 -4.79 13.23
N LEU A 87 -10.30 -5.73 12.34
CA LEU A 87 -11.30 -5.51 11.29
C LEU A 87 -12.70 -5.29 11.88
N ASP A 88 -13.09 -6.06 12.89
CA ASP A 88 -14.40 -5.93 13.54
C ASP A 88 -14.59 -4.51 14.13
N GLU A 89 -13.52 -3.91 14.66
CA GLU A 89 -13.57 -2.52 15.09
C GLU A 89 -13.58 -1.56 13.89
N MET A 90 -12.62 -1.67 12.97
CA MET A 90 -12.44 -0.72 11.88
C MET A 90 -13.62 -0.70 10.90
N LEU A 91 -14.25 -1.85 10.67
CA LEU A 91 -15.42 -1.96 9.78
C LEU A 91 -16.72 -1.53 10.45
N SER A 92 -16.74 -1.33 11.77
CA SER A 92 -17.92 -0.84 12.46
C SER A 92 -18.30 0.57 12.02
N LEU A 93 -19.60 0.86 12.04
CA LEU A 93 -20.11 2.21 11.74
C LEU A 93 -19.53 3.25 12.72
N GLU A 94 -19.38 2.87 13.98
CA GLU A 94 -18.83 3.75 15.02
C GLU A 94 -17.41 4.18 14.69
N TYR A 95 -16.53 3.25 14.32
CA TYR A 95 -15.14 3.58 13.96
C TYR A 95 -15.08 4.44 12.71
N ARG A 96 -15.82 4.08 11.67
CA ARG A 96 -15.83 4.83 10.41
C ARG A 96 -16.25 6.28 10.63
N GLN A 97 -17.26 6.51 11.47
CA GLN A 97 -17.78 7.84 11.78
C GLN A 97 -16.90 8.67 12.73
N ARG A 98 -15.81 8.13 13.26
CA ARG A 98 -14.81 8.91 13.99
C ARG A 98 -14.08 9.91 13.10
N PHE A 99 -14.07 9.68 11.79
CA PHE A 99 -13.34 10.47 10.79
C PHE A 99 -14.28 10.91 9.65
N PRO A 100 -15.31 11.72 9.94
CA PRO A 100 -16.25 12.14 8.89
C PRO A 100 -15.54 13.04 7.89
N ASP A 101 -15.87 12.85 6.62
CA ASP A 101 -15.43 13.72 5.52
C ASP A 101 -16.25 15.05 5.47
N SER A 102 -16.02 15.86 4.44
CA SER A 102 -16.73 17.13 4.25
C SER A 102 -18.25 16.98 4.06
N GLU A 103 -18.72 15.78 3.76
CA GLU A 103 -20.15 15.45 3.55
C GLU A 103 -20.74 14.68 4.74
N GLY A 104 -19.92 14.39 5.75
CA GLY A 104 -20.32 13.62 6.94
C GLY A 104 -20.26 12.11 6.74
N HIS A 105 -19.70 11.62 5.64
CA HIS A 105 -19.51 10.20 5.42
C HIS A 105 -18.30 9.67 6.18
N GLY A 106 -18.38 8.42 6.64
CA GLY A 106 -17.28 7.74 7.33
C GLY A 106 -16.24 7.15 6.38
N CYS A 107 -15.17 6.60 6.95
CA CYS A 107 -14.05 6.00 6.20
C CYS A 107 -14.50 4.95 5.19
N ILE A 108 -13.84 4.94 4.05
CA ILE A 108 -13.89 3.90 3.01
C ILE A 108 -12.50 3.25 2.92
N PHE A 109 -12.47 1.92 2.87
CA PHE A 109 -11.24 1.15 2.79
C PHE A 109 -11.13 0.45 1.43
N ASN A 110 -9.91 0.38 0.91
CA ASN A 110 -9.61 -0.29 -0.36
C ASN A 110 -8.65 -1.44 -0.08
N TRP A 111 -9.17 -2.66 -0.15
CA TRP A 111 -8.48 -3.90 0.19
C TRP A 111 -7.78 -4.46 -1.05
N PHE A 112 -6.48 -4.26 -1.14
CA PHE A 112 -5.66 -4.81 -2.22
C PHE A 112 -5.19 -6.21 -1.81
N ALA A 113 -6.04 -7.19 -2.06
CA ALA A 113 -5.85 -8.55 -1.59
C ALA A 113 -4.78 -9.31 -2.38
N MET A 114 -3.94 -10.03 -1.68
CA MET A 114 -2.85 -10.83 -2.21
C MET A 114 -3.19 -12.32 -2.22
N ASP A 115 -2.61 -13.07 -3.17
CA ASP A 115 -2.53 -14.53 -3.15
C ASP A 115 -1.09 -14.94 -2.81
N HIS A 116 -0.90 -15.62 -1.67
CA HIS A 116 0.41 -16.13 -1.27
C HIS A 116 0.69 -17.48 -1.93
N VAL A 117 1.29 -17.44 -3.11
CA VAL A 117 1.54 -18.63 -3.93
C VAL A 117 2.93 -18.58 -4.58
N GLY A 118 3.41 -19.75 -4.98
CA GLY A 118 4.64 -19.85 -5.76
C GLY A 118 5.93 -19.82 -4.97
N PHE A 119 5.89 -20.01 -3.63
CA PHE A 119 7.11 -20.15 -2.84
C PHE A 119 7.32 -21.56 -2.32
N ASP A 120 8.59 -21.93 -2.18
CA ASP A 120 9.03 -23.18 -1.56
C ASP A 120 9.22 -22.99 -0.04
N GLU A 121 9.51 -21.77 0.41
CA GLU A 121 9.73 -21.43 1.81
C GLU A 121 8.79 -20.34 2.28
N ASN A 122 8.24 -20.49 3.45
CA ASN A 122 7.32 -19.54 4.08
C ASN A 122 7.77 -19.16 5.51
N PRO A 123 8.91 -18.46 5.65
CA PRO A 123 9.51 -18.17 6.96
C PRO A 123 8.69 -17.19 7.80
N ARG A 124 7.67 -16.56 7.21
CA ARG A 124 6.78 -15.62 7.90
C ARG A 124 5.39 -16.18 8.14
N LEU A 125 5.20 -17.47 7.95
CA LEU A 125 3.95 -18.20 8.19
C LEU A 125 2.72 -17.51 7.58
N ARG A 126 2.88 -17.03 6.33
CA ARG A 126 1.78 -16.47 5.58
C ARG A 126 0.73 -17.52 5.26
N ASP A 127 -0.51 -17.11 5.12
CA ASP A 127 -1.61 -17.97 4.67
C ASP A 127 -1.44 -18.29 3.18
N VAL A 128 -0.82 -19.44 2.90
CA VAL A 128 -0.48 -19.86 1.53
C VAL A 128 -1.71 -20.42 0.83
N GLY A 129 -2.00 -19.88 -0.34
CA GLY A 129 -3.09 -20.36 -1.18
C GLY A 129 -3.63 -19.29 -2.14
N TYR A 130 -4.43 -19.75 -3.09
CA TYR A 130 -5.22 -18.86 -3.93
C TYR A 130 -6.51 -18.49 -3.22
N LEU A 131 -6.92 -17.24 -3.35
CA LEU A 131 -8.21 -16.72 -2.90
C LEU A 131 -8.44 -16.69 -1.37
N ASN A 132 -7.56 -17.25 -0.55
CA ASN A 132 -7.78 -17.29 0.91
C ASN A 132 -8.01 -15.90 1.48
N ILE A 133 -7.10 -14.96 1.19
CA ILE A 133 -7.20 -13.58 1.65
C ILE A 133 -8.40 -12.87 1.00
N PHE A 134 -8.54 -13.02 -0.31
CA PHE A 134 -9.64 -12.41 -1.06
C PHE A 134 -11.02 -12.81 -0.53
N ASP A 135 -11.23 -14.11 -0.31
CA ASP A 135 -12.51 -14.62 0.17
C ASP A 135 -12.81 -14.17 1.60
N HIS A 136 -11.81 -14.20 2.50
CA HIS A 136 -11.93 -13.75 3.87
C HIS A 136 -12.40 -12.29 3.95
N TYR A 137 -11.74 -11.38 3.20
CA TYR A 137 -12.12 -9.97 3.19
C TYR A 137 -13.46 -9.73 2.52
N ARG A 138 -13.79 -10.48 1.47
CA ARG A 138 -15.10 -10.39 0.83
C ARG A 138 -16.23 -10.78 1.80
N GLU A 139 -16.03 -11.84 2.57
CA GLU A 139 -16.97 -12.26 3.61
C GLU A 139 -17.10 -11.20 4.70
N LYS A 140 -16.00 -10.66 5.22
CA LYS A 140 -16.01 -9.58 6.22
C LYS A 140 -16.74 -8.32 5.72
N MET A 141 -16.53 -7.92 4.49
CA MET A 141 -17.26 -6.80 3.88
C MET A 141 -18.76 -7.06 3.80
N GLN A 142 -19.18 -8.28 3.47
CA GLN A 142 -20.58 -8.68 3.40
C GLN A 142 -21.22 -8.69 4.78
N GLU A 143 -20.57 -9.28 5.78
CA GLU A 143 -21.04 -9.36 7.16
C GLU A 143 -21.26 -7.99 7.79
N THR A 144 -20.39 -7.04 7.50
CA THR A 144 -20.42 -5.70 8.10
C THR A 144 -21.20 -4.68 7.27
N GLY A 145 -21.71 -5.07 6.09
CA GLY A 145 -22.42 -4.16 5.19
C GLY A 145 -21.57 -3.00 4.69
N ALA A 146 -20.29 -3.22 4.45
CA ALA A 146 -19.31 -2.22 4.06
C ALA A 146 -19.51 -1.73 2.61
N ASN A 147 -20.61 -1.04 2.35
CA ASN A 147 -21.10 -0.66 1.02
C ASN A 147 -20.27 0.41 0.28
N GLY A 148 -19.14 0.79 0.74
CA GLY A 148 -18.26 1.74 0.04
C GLY A 148 -16.87 1.18 -0.20
N ASP A 149 -16.55 0.09 0.48
CA ASP A 149 -15.25 -0.54 0.39
C ASP A 149 -15.09 -1.28 -0.95
N GLU A 150 -13.86 -1.34 -1.43
CA GLU A 150 -13.55 -2.02 -2.69
C GLU A 150 -12.48 -3.09 -2.48
N LEU A 151 -12.60 -4.22 -3.22
CA LEU A 151 -11.58 -5.27 -3.30
C LEU A 151 -10.79 -5.13 -4.59
N HIS A 152 -9.47 -5.14 -4.49
CA HIS A 152 -8.53 -4.93 -5.58
C HIS A 152 -7.44 -6.01 -5.61
N PHE A 153 -6.51 -5.89 -6.52
CA PHE A 153 -5.45 -6.85 -6.75
C PHE A 153 -4.09 -6.35 -6.25
N HIS A 154 -3.44 -7.19 -5.46
CA HIS A 154 -2.08 -7.00 -5.00
C HIS A 154 -1.24 -8.23 -5.32
N LEU A 155 0.02 -8.06 -5.70
CA LEU A 155 0.94 -9.16 -5.92
C LEU A 155 2.36 -8.78 -5.55
N HIS A 156 3.02 -9.70 -4.85
CA HIS A 156 4.46 -9.73 -4.74
C HIS A 156 5.02 -10.68 -5.80
N PRO A 157 5.90 -10.22 -6.70
CA PRO A 157 6.52 -11.13 -7.63
C PRO A 157 7.35 -12.17 -6.86
N ALA A 158 7.30 -13.43 -7.27
CA ALA A 158 8.06 -14.50 -6.64
C ALA A 158 9.56 -14.26 -6.77
N SER A 159 10.29 -14.47 -5.68
CA SER A 159 11.75 -14.34 -5.69
C SER A 159 12.40 -15.45 -6.53
N THR A 160 13.63 -15.20 -6.99
CA THR A 160 14.42 -16.20 -7.72
C THR A 160 14.62 -17.48 -6.89
N TYR A 161 14.67 -17.35 -5.55
CA TYR A 161 14.81 -18.46 -4.62
C TYR A 161 13.47 -18.98 -4.10
N ARG A 162 12.34 -18.47 -4.62
CA ARG A 162 10.99 -18.85 -4.23
C ARG A 162 10.69 -18.66 -2.73
N GLN A 163 11.29 -17.65 -2.16
CA GLN A 163 11.08 -17.23 -0.77
C GLN A 163 10.02 -16.12 -0.74
N GLY A 164 8.93 -16.33 -0.02
CA GLY A 164 7.77 -15.44 -0.01
C GLY A 164 8.00 -14.04 0.58
N HIS A 165 9.17 -13.78 1.17
CA HIS A 165 9.52 -12.49 1.77
C HIS A 165 10.55 -11.69 0.96
N ILE A 166 10.96 -12.18 -0.19
CA ILE A 166 11.92 -11.54 -1.09
C ILE A 166 11.24 -11.30 -2.43
N SER A 167 11.27 -10.08 -2.94
CA SER A 167 10.72 -9.76 -4.26
C SER A 167 11.59 -10.29 -5.39
N ALA A 168 10.96 -10.64 -6.52
CA ALA A 168 11.66 -11.01 -7.74
C ALA A 168 12.21 -9.79 -8.48
N THR A 169 13.23 -10.06 -9.30
CA THR A 169 13.75 -9.10 -10.27
C THR A 169 13.00 -9.14 -11.61
N SER A 170 12.08 -10.09 -11.81
CA SER A 170 11.34 -10.28 -13.05
C SER A 170 9.94 -10.87 -12.77
N TYR A 171 8.92 -10.23 -13.32
CA TYR A 171 7.54 -10.73 -13.31
C TYR A 171 7.34 -11.89 -14.29
N LEU A 172 8.15 -12.00 -15.33
CA LEU A 172 8.11 -13.13 -16.28
C LEU A 172 8.34 -14.47 -15.58
N ARG A 173 8.99 -14.47 -14.41
CA ARG A 173 9.20 -15.65 -13.57
C ARG A 173 8.10 -15.87 -12.52
N SER A 174 7.05 -15.08 -12.57
CA SER A 174 5.92 -15.14 -11.63
C SER A 174 4.63 -15.61 -12.35
N PRO A 175 4.55 -16.89 -12.79
CA PRO A 175 3.38 -17.40 -13.54
C PRO A 175 2.09 -17.29 -12.72
N HIS A 176 2.20 -17.29 -11.39
CA HIS A 176 1.08 -17.17 -10.47
C HIS A 176 0.37 -15.81 -10.54
N LEU A 177 1.00 -14.78 -11.12
CA LEU A 177 0.36 -13.48 -11.36
C LEU A 177 -0.87 -13.64 -12.24
N LEU A 178 -0.71 -14.28 -13.40
CA LEU A 178 -1.82 -14.51 -14.32
C LEU A 178 -2.82 -15.53 -13.77
N GLU A 179 -2.33 -16.58 -13.11
CA GLU A 179 -3.17 -17.61 -12.52
C GLU A 179 -4.06 -17.04 -11.41
N GLY A 180 -3.52 -16.28 -10.47
CA GLY A 180 -4.28 -15.64 -9.40
C GLY A 180 -5.35 -14.70 -9.95
N LEU A 181 -5.00 -13.89 -10.95
CA LEU A 181 -5.95 -13.02 -11.63
C LEU A 181 -7.06 -13.81 -12.33
N ALA A 182 -6.71 -14.84 -13.10
CA ALA A 182 -7.67 -15.67 -13.82
C ALA A 182 -8.64 -16.38 -12.86
N ARG A 183 -8.15 -16.91 -11.73
CA ARG A 183 -8.99 -17.53 -10.71
C ARG A 183 -9.98 -16.56 -10.11
N ARG A 184 -9.60 -15.32 -9.83
CA ARG A 184 -10.55 -14.30 -9.34
C ARG A 184 -11.63 -13.99 -10.35
N ILE A 185 -11.28 -13.88 -11.62
CA ILE A 185 -12.26 -13.63 -12.70
C ILE A 185 -13.22 -14.82 -12.86
N VAL A 186 -12.66 -16.04 -12.98
CA VAL A 186 -13.45 -17.24 -13.31
C VAL A 186 -14.20 -17.78 -12.08
N ASP A 187 -13.51 -17.92 -10.96
CA ASP A 187 -14.06 -18.60 -9.77
C ASP A 187 -14.89 -17.67 -8.89
N ARG A 188 -14.71 -16.35 -9.01
CA ARG A 188 -15.36 -15.36 -8.14
C ARG A 188 -16.15 -14.30 -8.90
N THR A 189 -16.17 -14.35 -10.24
CA THR A 189 -16.85 -13.36 -11.08
C THR A 189 -16.39 -11.93 -10.71
N TRP A 190 -15.11 -11.79 -10.37
CA TRP A 190 -14.51 -10.53 -9.99
C TRP A 190 -13.62 -10.01 -11.13
N PHE A 191 -13.82 -8.75 -11.52
CA PHE A 191 -13.05 -8.14 -12.60
C PHE A 191 -12.04 -7.12 -12.06
N PRO A 192 -10.76 -7.16 -12.52
CA PRO A 192 -9.73 -6.26 -12.03
C PRO A 192 -9.99 -4.80 -12.42
N SER A 193 -9.84 -3.89 -11.49
CA SER A 193 -9.89 -2.45 -11.75
C SER A 193 -8.66 -1.72 -11.26
N CYS A 194 -8.25 -1.96 -10.02
CA CYS A 194 -7.08 -1.32 -9.42
C CYS A 194 -6.02 -2.37 -9.04
N PHE A 195 -4.78 -1.94 -9.11
CA PHE A 195 -3.60 -2.71 -8.77
C PHE A 195 -2.71 -1.96 -7.79
N ARG A 196 -1.99 -2.71 -6.96
CA ARG A 196 -0.82 -2.25 -6.20
C ARG A 196 0.27 -3.29 -6.23
N ALA A 197 1.49 -2.85 -6.52
CA ALA A 197 2.66 -3.72 -6.55
C ALA A 197 3.20 -3.99 -5.14
N GLY A 198 3.45 -5.24 -4.81
CA GLY A 198 4.18 -5.63 -3.61
C GLY A 198 5.57 -5.02 -3.57
N PHE A 199 5.99 -4.50 -2.43
CA PHE A 199 7.22 -3.68 -2.29
C PHE A 199 7.29 -2.51 -3.28
N TYR A 200 6.15 -2.01 -3.76
CA TYR A 200 6.08 -1.01 -4.84
C TYR A 200 6.89 -1.42 -6.09
N THR A 201 7.13 -2.72 -6.27
CA THR A 201 8.02 -3.22 -7.32
C THR A 201 7.29 -3.29 -8.64
N GLU A 202 7.50 -2.29 -9.48
CA GLU A 202 7.25 -2.41 -10.90
C GLU A 202 8.55 -2.58 -11.68
N ARG A 203 8.44 -3.26 -12.80
CA ARG A 203 9.52 -3.56 -13.72
C ARG A 203 9.03 -3.38 -15.16
N PRO A 204 9.92 -3.25 -16.13
CA PRO A 204 9.51 -3.20 -17.53
C PRO A 204 8.64 -4.38 -17.96
N ASP A 205 8.86 -5.57 -17.42
CA ASP A 205 8.07 -6.76 -17.73
C ASP A 205 6.72 -6.80 -17.01
N SER A 206 6.58 -6.24 -15.79
CA SER A 206 5.27 -6.09 -15.15
C SER A 206 4.39 -5.09 -15.87
N HIS A 207 5.01 -4.05 -16.42
CA HIS A 207 4.31 -2.99 -17.15
C HIS A 207 3.46 -3.56 -18.28
N TRP A 208 3.96 -4.53 -19.03
CA TRP A 208 3.21 -5.18 -20.11
C TRP A 208 1.97 -5.93 -19.64
N PHE A 209 2.10 -6.66 -18.54
CA PHE A 209 0.98 -7.37 -17.95
C PHE A 209 -0.07 -6.38 -17.40
N LEU A 210 0.38 -5.40 -16.63
CA LEU A 210 -0.50 -4.43 -15.98
C LEU A 210 -1.27 -3.60 -17.00
N GLU A 211 -0.62 -3.20 -18.10
CA GLU A 211 -1.26 -2.45 -19.20
C GLU A 211 -2.41 -3.21 -19.86
N GLN A 212 -2.38 -4.55 -19.85
CA GLN A 212 -3.45 -5.36 -20.44
C GLN A 212 -4.68 -5.47 -19.52
N TRP A 213 -4.47 -5.51 -18.20
CA TRP A 213 -5.51 -5.95 -17.25
C TRP A 213 -6.01 -4.86 -16.32
N PHE A 214 -5.19 -3.89 -15.97
CA PHE A 214 -5.52 -2.93 -14.94
C PHE A 214 -5.59 -1.49 -15.48
N PRO A 215 -6.78 -0.87 -15.48
CA PRO A 215 -6.91 0.53 -15.89
C PRO A 215 -6.27 1.50 -14.89
N PHE A 216 -6.22 1.15 -13.59
CA PHE A 216 -5.74 2.02 -12.53
C PHE A 216 -4.70 1.34 -11.67
N ASP A 217 -3.68 2.09 -11.29
CA ASP A 217 -2.54 1.60 -10.53
C ASP A 217 -2.17 2.59 -9.43
N PHE A 218 -2.17 2.13 -8.19
CA PHE A 218 -1.86 2.93 -7.00
C PHE A 218 -0.48 2.57 -6.42
N SER A 219 0.50 2.25 -7.26
CA SER A 219 1.83 1.82 -6.81
C SER A 219 2.86 2.93 -6.75
N ASN A 220 2.62 4.13 -7.34
CA ASN A 220 3.58 5.22 -7.30
C ASN A 220 3.80 5.71 -5.87
N ASN A 221 5.00 5.50 -5.33
CA ASN A 221 5.41 5.99 -4.02
C ASN A 221 6.50 7.07 -4.07
N ALA A 222 6.61 7.76 -5.20
CA ALA A 222 7.58 8.85 -5.38
C ALA A 222 7.43 9.92 -4.30
N THR A 223 8.56 10.39 -3.78
CA THR A 223 8.66 11.53 -2.87
C THR A 223 9.73 12.48 -3.36
N SER A 224 9.69 13.75 -2.95
CA SER A 224 10.77 14.71 -3.23
C SER A 224 12.13 14.27 -2.67
N GLU A 225 12.12 13.31 -1.74
CA GLU A 225 13.30 12.69 -1.12
C GLU A 225 13.57 11.29 -1.67
N SER A 226 12.90 10.84 -2.73
CA SER A 226 13.06 9.49 -3.31
C SER A 226 14.49 9.21 -3.81
N ALA A 227 15.28 10.25 -3.96
CA ALA A 227 16.71 10.16 -4.23
C ALA A 227 17.55 9.85 -2.97
N THR A 228 16.92 9.60 -1.81
CA THR A 228 17.68 9.33 -0.59
C THR A 228 18.42 7.99 -0.64
N GLU A 229 19.65 7.98 -0.13
CA GLU A 229 20.55 6.84 -0.18
C GLU A 229 19.99 5.56 0.44
N SER A 230 19.14 5.67 1.48
CA SER A 230 18.56 4.52 2.16
C SER A 230 17.60 3.70 1.28
N MET A 231 16.88 4.35 0.36
CA MET A 231 16.03 3.65 -0.61
C MET A 231 16.86 3.07 -1.78
N GLN A 232 18.00 3.63 -2.08
CA GLN A 232 18.85 3.15 -3.19
C GLN A 232 19.47 1.78 -2.92
N GLN A 233 19.80 1.46 -1.68
CA GLN A 233 20.33 0.15 -1.32
C GLN A 233 19.30 -0.96 -1.57
N ASP A 234 18.06 -0.73 -1.19
CA ASP A 234 16.98 -1.68 -1.41
C ASP A 234 16.60 -1.81 -2.90
N ILE A 235 16.70 -0.71 -3.65
CA ILE A 235 16.55 -0.73 -5.13
C ILE A 235 17.67 -1.55 -5.77
N GLY A 236 18.91 -1.37 -5.35
CA GLY A 236 20.07 -2.13 -5.82
C GLY A 236 19.92 -3.63 -5.57
N GLY A 237 19.34 -4.02 -4.44
CA GLY A 237 18.98 -5.40 -4.11
C GLY A 237 17.75 -5.94 -4.86
N GLY A 238 17.07 -5.10 -5.65
CA GLY A 238 15.87 -5.47 -6.40
C GLY A 238 14.61 -5.66 -5.56
N ARG A 239 14.64 -5.27 -4.29
CA ARG A 239 13.54 -5.50 -3.34
C ARG A 239 12.39 -4.52 -3.50
N PHE A 240 12.69 -3.25 -3.76
CA PHE A 240 11.69 -2.21 -3.95
C PHE A 240 11.65 -1.70 -5.39
N GLY A 241 10.49 -1.17 -5.80
CA GLY A 241 10.35 -0.50 -7.08
C GLY A 241 11.11 0.84 -7.14
N ASP A 242 11.56 1.20 -8.32
CA ASP A 242 12.17 2.51 -8.56
C ASP A 242 11.11 3.51 -9.02
N TRP A 243 10.86 4.55 -8.22
CA TRP A 243 9.91 5.61 -8.52
C TRP A 243 10.55 7.00 -8.56
N ARG A 244 11.90 7.06 -8.59
CA ARG A 244 12.64 8.33 -8.50
C ARG A 244 12.34 9.32 -9.62
N ARG A 245 11.83 8.85 -10.75
CA ARG A 245 11.48 9.66 -11.93
C ARG A 245 9.99 9.86 -12.12
N ALA A 246 9.18 9.23 -11.31
CA ALA A 246 7.73 9.36 -11.36
C ALA A 246 7.29 10.71 -10.76
N PRO A 247 6.14 11.26 -11.20
CA PRO A 247 5.57 12.44 -10.59
C PRO A 247 5.33 12.29 -9.09
N ASP A 248 5.75 13.28 -8.30
CA ASP A 248 5.59 13.36 -6.85
C ASP A 248 4.64 14.46 -6.38
N ASP A 249 3.99 15.15 -7.31
CA ASP A 249 3.11 16.31 -7.10
C ASP A 249 1.60 15.95 -7.01
N TRP A 250 1.26 14.69 -6.76
CA TRP A 250 -0.11 14.14 -6.79
C TRP A 250 -0.79 14.19 -8.16
N SER A 251 -0.07 14.46 -9.23
CA SER A 251 -0.59 14.23 -10.56
C SER A 251 -0.66 12.72 -10.86
N HIS A 252 -1.78 12.30 -11.41
CA HIS A 252 -1.87 11.01 -12.08
C HIS A 252 -1.28 11.13 -13.48
N TYR A 253 -0.84 10.01 -14.04
CA TYR A 253 -0.30 10.00 -15.38
C TYR A 253 -0.51 8.65 -16.07
N HIS A 254 -0.55 8.68 -17.39
CA HIS A 254 -0.43 7.50 -18.22
C HIS A 254 1.06 7.21 -18.42
N PRO A 255 1.55 5.99 -18.16
CA PRO A 255 2.98 5.72 -18.33
C PRO A 255 3.38 5.67 -19.80
N SER A 256 4.66 5.89 -20.04
CA SER A 256 5.30 5.62 -21.32
C SER A 256 5.39 4.11 -21.56
N HIS A 257 5.37 3.70 -22.83
CA HIS A 257 5.50 2.31 -23.21
C HIS A 257 6.81 1.66 -22.69
N ASP A 258 7.88 2.41 -22.68
CA ASP A 258 9.22 1.88 -22.36
C ASP A 258 9.62 2.09 -20.91
N ASP A 259 8.88 2.95 -20.19
CA ASP A 259 9.23 3.32 -18.81
C ASP A 259 8.00 3.71 -18.01
N TYR A 260 7.63 2.88 -17.06
CA TYR A 260 6.45 3.10 -16.21
C TYR A 260 6.55 4.38 -15.34
N GLN A 261 7.75 4.91 -15.10
CA GLN A 261 7.95 6.12 -14.32
C GLN A 261 7.71 7.42 -15.12
N ILE A 262 7.77 7.33 -16.45
CA ILE A 262 7.71 8.52 -17.32
C ILE A 262 6.30 8.69 -17.89
N PRO A 263 5.72 9.89 -17.82
CA PRO A 263 4.45 10.16 -18.49
C PRO A 263 4.51 9.88 -19.99
N GLY A 264 3.46 9.24 -20.51
CA GLY A 264 3.31 8.85 -21.91
C GLY A 264 1.85 8.64 -22.29
N ASN A 265 1.55 7.64 -23.07
CA ASN A 265 0.23 7.42 -23.67
C ASN A 265 -0.29 5.98 -23.59
N CYS A 266 0.22 5.17 -22.66
CA CYS A 266 -0.42 3.89 -22.31
C CYS A 266 -1.82 4.11 -21.75
N ARG A 267 -2.65 3.06 -21.70
CA ARG A 267 -4.04 3.18 -21.22
C ARG A 267 -4.13 3.23 -19.70
N ARG A 268 -3.29 2.49 -19.01
CA ARG A 268 -3.23 2.46 -17.56
C ARG A 268 -2.96 3.86 -17.01
N THR A 269 -3.61 4.20 -15.91
CA THR A 269 -3.34 5.44 -15.19
C THR A 269 -2.70 5.11 -13.86
N ILE A 270 -1.55 5.74 -13.58
CA ILE A 270 -0.81 5.56 -12.34
C ILE A 270 -1.11 6.72 -11.39
N PHE A 271 -1.48 6.35 -10.15
CA PHE A 271 -1.76 7.26 -9.04
C PHE A 271 -0.69 7.10 -7.94
N ARG A 272 -0.44 8.19 -7.23
CA ARG A 272 0.45 8.18 -6.09
C ARG A 272 -0.26 7.67 -4.84
N ALA A 273 0.41 6.77 -4.07
CA ALA A 273 -0.03 6.36 -2.75
C ALA A 273 1.17 6.15 -1.84
N LEU A 274 1.26 6.93 -0.75
CA LEU A 274 2.40 6.94 0.15
C LEU A 274 2.16 6.07 1.39
N THR A 275 3.17 5.32 1.78
CA THR A 275 3.11 4.42 2.95
C THR A 275 3.04 5.18 4.27
N VAL A 276 2.20 4.68 5.18
CA VAL A 276 2.07 5.19 6.55
C VAL A 276 2.33 4.14 7.63
N GLY A 277 1.97 2.90 7.40
CA GLY A 277 1.92 1.84 8.41
C GLY A 277 3.05 0.81 8.36
N THR A 278 4.18 1.09 7.73
CA THR A 278 5.34 0.21 7.72
C THR A 278 6.54 0.85 8.42
N ARG A 279 7.69 0.19 8.35
CA ARG A 279 8.96 0.78 8.80
C ARG A 279 9.34 2.05 8.05
N MET A 280 8.83 2.21 6.83
CA MET A 280 8.97 3.42 6.04
C MET A 280 7.68 4.23 6.14
N ARG A 281 7.75 5.39 6.78
CA ARG A 281 6.66 6.35 6.84
C ARG A 281 6.97 7.46 5.85
N LEU A 282 6.38 7.36 4.67
CA LEU A 282 6.65 8.31 3.59
C LEU A 282 5.71 9.50 3.60
N LEU A 283 4.44 9.31 3.98
CA LEU A 283 3.46 10.39 4.00
C LEU A 283 3.77 11.38 5.13
N LYS A 284 3.97 12.63 4.76
CA LYS A 284 4.20 13.76 5.66
C LYS A 284 3.05 14.77 5.57
N GLN A 285 2.95 15.67 6.57
CA GLN A 285 1.96 16.76 6.53
C GLN A 285 2.09 17.62 5.26
N SER A 286 3.33 17.88 4.81
CA SER A 286 3.59 18.63 3.58
C SER A 286 3.02 17.98 2.33
N ASP A 287 3.00 16.65 2.27
CA ASP A 287 2.39 15.92 1.16
C ASP A 287 0.88 16.09 1.14
N VAL A 288 0.24 16.00 2.30
CA VAL A 288 -1.21 16.24 2.44
C VAL A 288 -1.56 17.69 2.08
N ASP A 289 -0.80 18.65 2.59
CA ASP A 289 -0.97 20.07 2.25
C ASP A 289 -0.84 20.30 0.73
N ALA A 290 0.13 19.64 0.07
CA ALA A 290 0.33 19.75 -1.38
C ALA A 290 -0.86 19.16 -2.17
N ALA A 291 -1.46 18.05 -1.71
CA ALA A 291 -2.66 17.48 -2.33
C ALA A 291 -3.85 18.45 -2.23
N PHE A 292 -4.06 19.06 -1.07
CA PHE A 292 -5.09 20.07 -0.88
C PHE A 292 -4.85 21.34 -1.72
N ALA A 293 -3.62 21.81 -1.77
CA ALA A 293 -3.25 22.96 -2.61
C ALA A 293 -3.52 22.68 -4.09
N ARG A 294 -3.19 21.47 -4.57
CA ARG A 294 -3.48 21.05 -5.94
C ARG A 294 -4.99 21.03 -6.23
N ALA A 295 -5.79 20.44 -5.33
CA ALA A 295 -7.23 20.46 -5.46
C ALA A 295 -7.79 21.89 -5.43
N SER A 296 -7.32 22.73 -4.48
CA SER A 296 -7.71 24.14 -4.38
C SER A 296 -7.45 24.95 -5.66
N ALA A 297 -6.43 24.56 -6.43
CA ALA A 297 -6.13 25.13 -7.76
C ALA A 297 -7.03 24.57 -8.88
N GLY A 298 -8.09 23.79 -8.56
CA GLY A 298 -9.03 23.21 -9.51
C GLY A 298 -8.50 22.00 -10.27
N LYS A 299 -7.40 21.40 -9.81
CA LYS A 299 -6.87 20.18 -10.43
C LYS A 299 -7.44 18.95 -9.73
N PRO A 300 -8.11 18.02 -10.45
CA PRO A 300 -8.61 16.79 -9.86
C PRO A 300 -7.49 16.02 -9.16
N THR A 301 -7.72 15.59 -7.91
CA THR A 301 -6.66 15.04 -7.08
C THR A 301 -7.16 13.86 -6.25
N ALA A 302 -6.42 12.75 -6.31
CA ALA A 302 -6.54 11.62 -5.39
C ALA A 302 -5.34 11.64 -4.43
N LEU A 303 -5.60 11.73 -3.13
CA LEU A 303 -4.63 11.58 -2.06
C LEU A 303 -4.62 10.11 -1.63
N GLY A 304 -3.71 9.33 -2.18
CA GLY A 304 -3.53 7.93 -1.81
C GLY A 304 -2.57 7.77 -0.63
N PHE A 305 -2.93 6.94 0.34
CA PHE A 305 -2.00 6.47 1.36
C PHE A 305 -2.17 4.98 1.58
N SER A 306 -1.11 4.32 2.03
CA SER A 306 -1.14 2.86 2.13
C SER A 306 -0.68 2.33 3.48
N ASP A 307 -1.31 1.22 3.87
CA ASP A 307 -1.07 0.49 5.09
C ASP A 307 -1.08 -1.02 4.83
N HIS A 308 -0.91 -1.84 5.87
CA HIS A 308 -0.89 -3.30 5.77
C HIS A 308 -1.67 -3.94 6.92
N ASP A 309 -2.53 -4.89 6.60
CA ASP A 309 -3.42 -5.58 7.55
C ASP A 309 -2.70 -6.49 8.57
N PHE A 310 -1.49 -6.90 8.26
CA PHE A 310 -0.66 -7.65 9.21
C PHE A 310 -0.13 -6.79 10.38
N ARG A 311 -0.54 -5.51 10.46
CA ARG A 311 -0.27 -4.60 11.59
C ARG A 311 -1.57 -3.98 12.07
N ASP A 312 -1.53 -3.44 13.29
CA ASP A 312 -2.65 -2.63 13.79
C ASP A 312 -2.64 -1.25 13.11
N MET A 313 -3.52 -1.08 12.14
CA MET A 313 -3.63 0.14 11.33
C MET A 313 -4.33 1.30 12.02
N ARG A 314 -5.02 1.08 13.14
CA ARG A 314 -5.90 2.09 13.78
C ARG A 314 -5.18 3.39 14.09
N LYS A 315 -3.96 3.31 14.64
CA LYS A 315 -3.15 4.50 14.96
C LYS A 315 -2.67 5.25 13.72
N ASP A 316 -2.34 4.52 12.68
CA ASP A 316 -1.88 5.12 11.41
C ASP A 316 -3.04 5.83 10.71
N VAL A 317 -4.23 5.25 10.72
CA VAL A 317 -5.48 5.88 10.26
C VAL A 317 -5.76 7.19 11.01
N GLU A 318 -5.69 7.18 12.36
CA GLU A 318 -5.87 8.38 13.19
C GLU A 318 -4.84 9.48 12.84
N ALA A 319 -3.58 9.09 12.65
CA ALA A 319 -2.52 10.03 12.29
C ALA A 319 -2.76 10.67 10.92
N VAL A 320 -3.17 9.89 9.92
CA VAL A 320 -3.47 10.42 8.57
C VAL A 320 -4.66 11.36 8.61
N TYR A 321 -5.77 10.98 9.24
CA TYR A 321 -6.94 11.87 9.29
C TYR A 321 -6.71 13.11 10.15
N SER A 322 -5.81 13.07 11.12
CA SER A 322 -5.33 14.27 11.79
C SER A 322 -4.59 15.21 10.85
N MET A 323 -3.78 14.67 9.92
CA MET A 323 -3.13 15.47 8.87
C MET A 323 -4.13 16.06 7.88
N VAL A 324 -5.11 15.23 7.44
CA VAL A 324 -6.18 15.67 6.53
C VAL A 324 -7.00 16.82 7.12
N ARG A 325 -7.40 16.73 8.39
CA ARG A 325 -8.16 17.79 9.09
C ARG A 325 -7.36 19.09 9.15
N ARG A 326 -6.07 19.04 9.53
CA ARG A 326 -5.21 20.23 9.53
C ARG A 326 -5.08 20.89 8.16
N SER A 327 -5.02 20.08 7.09
CA SER A 327 -4.99 20.61 5.73
C SER A 327 -6.33 21.18 5.31
N ALA A 328 -7.45 20.54 5.70
CA ALA A 328 -8.79 21.05 5.41
C ALA A 328 -9.04 22.43 6.07
N GLU A 329 -8.50 22.68 7.28
CA GLU A 329 -8.54 24.00 7.92
C GLU A 329 -7.76 25.08 7.12
N LYS A 330 -6.63 24.70 6.49
CA LYS A 330 -5.84 25.60 5.65
C LYS A 330 -6.50 25.88 4.29
N PHE A 331 -7.29 24.92 3.78
CA PHE A 331 -7.92 24.97 2.46
C PHE A 331 -9.45 24.82 2.55
N PRO A 332 -10.18 25.77 3.18
CA PRO A 332 -11.62 25.63 3.44
C PRO A 332 -12.50 25.63 2.19
N ASN A 333 -11.95 26.03 1.05
CA ASN A 333 -12.59 25.97 -0.26
C ASN A 333 -12.56 24.57 -0.89
N VAL A 334 -11.75 23.65 -0.37
CA VAL A 334 -11.65 22.27 -0.87
C VAL A 334 -12.64 21.38 -0.14
N ARG A 335 -13.48 20.69 -0.89
CA ARG A 335 -14.28 19.57 -0.39
C ARG A 335 -13.40 18.32 -0.43
N TRP A 336 -13.21 17.64 0.67
CA TRP A 336 -12.54 16.35 0.68
C TRP A 336 -13.53 15.23 1.05
N VAL A 337 -13.41 14.09 0.38
CA VAL A 337 -14.31 12.95 0.56
C VAL A 337 -13.53 11.65 0.63
N HIS A 338 -14.01 10.71 1.43
CA HIS A 338 -13.54 9.32 1.37
C HIS A 338 -13.97 8.69 0.06
N SER A 339 -13.11 7.85 -0.52
CA SER A 339 -13.44 7.22 -1.81
C SER A 339 -12.84 5.83 -1.94
N GLY A 340 -13.58 4.97 -2.65
CA GLY A 340 -13.01 3.80 -3.27
C GLY A 340 -11.95 4.18 -4.30
N ALA A 341 -10.94 3.33 -4.47
CA ALA A 341 -9.82 3.61 -5.37
C ALA A 341 -10.28 3.72 -6.84
N ARG A 342 -11.17 2.81 -7.25
CA ARG A 342 -11.78 2.85 -8.57
C ARG A 342 -12.67 4.07 -8.76
N ASP A 343 -13.51 4.40 -7.77
CA ASP A 343 -14.39 5.55 -7.84
C ASP A 343 -13.60 6.87 -7.89
N ALA A 344 -12.56 7.01 -7.05
CA ALA A 344 -11.66 8.16 -7.09
C ALA A 344 -10.99 8.32 -8.45
N ALA A 345 -10.41 7.23 -8.98
CA ALA A 345 -9.75 7.25 -10.29
C ALA A 345 -10.70 7.70 -11.40
N ARG A 346 -11.91 7.15 -11.43
CA ARG A 346 -12.93 7.55 -12.42
C ARG A 346 -13.31 9.03 -12.33
N ARG A 347 -13.55 9.53 -11.13
CA ARG A 347 -13.93 10.93 -10.90
C ARG A 347 -12.80 11.90 -11.24
N VAL A 348 -11.56 11.53 -10.91
CA VAL A 348 -10.38 12.32 -11.23
C VAL A 348 -10.15 12.41 -12.75
N LEU A 349 -10.49 11.33 -13.48
CA LEU A 349 -10.36 11.24 -14.94
C LEU A 349 -11.61 11.65 -15.72
N ASP A 350 -12.68 12.02 -15.03
CA ASP A 350 -14.00 12.32 -15.63
C ASP A 350 -14.54 11.17 -16.50
N LEU A 351 -14.35 9.92 -16.02
CA LEU A 351 -14.80 8.73 -16.73
C LEU A 351 -16.21 8.32 -16.29
N SER A 352 -17.08 8.05 -17.26
CA SER A 352 -18.38 7.45 -16.97
C SER A 352 -18.27 5.98 -16.58
N LEU A 353 -19.33 5.42 -15.95
CA LEU A 353 -19.39 3.99 -15.59
C LEU A 353 -19.22 3.03 -16.80
N ILE A 354 -19.49 3.51 -18.00
CA ILE A 354 -19.44 2.71 -19.23
C ILE A 354 -18.00 2.47 -19.72
N HIS A 355 -17.02 3.23 -19.22
CA HIS A 355 -15.64 3.17 -19.66
C HIS A 355 -14.75 2.23 -18.82
N ILE A 356 -15.32 1.41 -17.95
CA ILE A 356 -14.59 0.48 -17.08
C ILE A 356 -15.02 -0.94 -17.36
#